data_231d667f03be0e0c761a37b109036050
#
_entry.id   231d667f03be0e0c761a37b109036050
#
_cell.length_a   1.000
_cell.length_b   1.000
_cell.length_c   1.000
_cell.angle_alpha   90.00
_cell.angle_beta   90.00
_cell.angle_gamma   90.00
#
_symmetry.space_group_name_H-M   'P 1'
#
loop_
_entity.id
_entity.type
_entity.pdbx_description
1 polymer ?
#
loop_
_entity_poly.entity_id
_entity_poly.type
_entity_poly.pdbx_seq_one_letter_code
_entity_poly.pdbx_strand_id
1 'polypeptide(L)'
;PLQLGEGKKGVSMYKQVINDDKAKVNVVVLKNEALDIVAKGIARCHEEDTYNKELGENLANTKAWLQYYNKLSKNTDKELAYAYEIVEYWQKEISRLVSVKHTADAKARVIKEELDNIMKDI
;
A
#
# COMPACT_ATOMS: atom_id res chain seq x y z
N PRO A 1 -20.06 -21.65 -2.44
CA PRO A 1 -20.69 -20.42 -1.98
C PRO A 1 -19.68 -19.39 -1.46
N LEU A 2 -20.04 -18.14 -1.61
CA LEU A 2 -19.21 -17.06 -1.11
C LEU A 2 -19.44 -16.86 0.39
N GLN A 3 -18.36 -16.69 1.13
CA GLN A 3 -18.39 -16.39 2.53
C GLN A 3 -17.58 -15.12 2.81
N LEU A 4 -18.02 -14.33 3.78
CA LEU A 4 -17.22 -13.20 4.23
C LEU A 4 -15.96 -13.75 4.90
N GLY A 5 -14.79 -13.36 4.39
CA GLY A 5 -13.53 -13.84 4.91
C GLY A 5 -13.19 -13.23 6.26
N GLU A 6 -12.48 -14.00 7.09
CA GLU A 6 -11.92 -13.51 8.34
C GLU A 6 -10.64 -12.71 8.04
N GLY A 7 -10.83 -11.54 7.46
CA GLY A 7 -9.71 -10.69 7.16
C GLY A 7 -9.19 -9.98 8.40
N LYS A 8 -8.06 -9.32 8.24
CA LYS A 8 -7.56 -8.41 9.25
C LYS A 8 -8.54 -7.26 9.41
N LYS A 9 -8.47 -6.59 10.55
CA LYS A 9 -9.33 -5.47 10.90
C LYS A 9 -9.38 -4.45 9.77
N GLY A 10 -10.59 -4.11 9.33
CA GLY A 10 -10.85 -3.14 8.28
C GLY A 10 -10.80 -3.69 6.85
N VAL A 11 -10.54 -4.98 6.66
CA VAL A 11 -10.52 -5.60 5.34
C VAL A 11 -11.80 -6.40 5.14
N SER A 12 -12.60 -5.99 4.15
CA SER A 12 -13.80 -6.73 3.72
C SER A 12 -13.45 -7.62 2.54
N MET A 13 -13.51 -8.92 2.76
CA MET A 13 -13.16 -9.91 1.74
C MET A 13 -14.21 -11.00 1.72
N TYR A 14 -14.49 -11.51 0.52
CA TYR A 14 -15.32 -12.69 0.34
C TYR A 14 -14.42 -13.89 0.04
N LYS A 15 -14.76 -15.01 0.69
CA LYS A 15 -14.04 -16.24 0.49
C LYS A 15 -14.93 -17.26 -0.21
N GLN A 16 -14.40 -17.86 -1.27
CA GLN A 16 -15.04 -18.96 -1.96
C GLN A 16 -14.17 -20.20 -1.80
N VAL A 17 -14.78 -21.29 -1.32
CA VAL A 17 -14.08 -22.56 -1.12
C VAL A 17 -14.56 -23.52 -2.19
N ILE A 18 -13.63 -24.14 -2.88
CA ILE A 18 -13.90 -25.12 -3.93
C ILE A 18 -13.13 -26.40 -3.58
N ASN A 19 -13.86 -27.50 -3.43
CA ASN A 19 -13.26 -28.80 -3.12
C ASN A 19 -13.56 -29.78 -4.23
N ASP A 20 -12.52 -30.48 -4.66
CA ASP A 20 -12.65 -31.59 -5.60
C ASP A 20 -12.12 -32.85 -4.91
N ASP A 21 -13.05 -33.67 -4.42
CA ASP A 21 -12.70 -34.87 -3.66
C ASP A 21 -12.03 -35.95 -4.54
N LYS A 22 -12.37 -36.00 -5.82
CA LYS A 22 -11.76 -36.95 -6.76
C LYS A 22 -10.31 -36.56 -7.07
N ALA A 23 -10.08 -35.30 -7.34
CA ALA A 23 -8.73 -34.80 -7.61
C ALA A 23 -7.95 -34.56 -6.33
N LYS A 24 -8.59 -34.63 -5.17
CA LYS A 24 -8.00 -34.32 -3.85
C LYS A 24 -7.37 -32.95 -3.81
N VAL A 25 -8.13 -31.95 -4.27
CA VAL A 25 -7.70 -30.57 -4.38
C VAL A 25 -8.66 -29.68 -3.62
N ASN A 26 -8.10 -28.74 -2.88
CA ASN A 26 -8.86 -27.69 -2.20
C ASN A 26 -8.38 -26.35 -2.72
N VAL A 27 -9.30 -25.47 -3.09
CA VAL A 27 -9.00 -24.14 -3.57
C VAL A 27 -9.77 -23.14 -2.71
N VAL A 28 -9.06 -22.11 -2.25
CA VAL A 28 -9.68 -20.97 -1.59
C VAL A 28 -9.39 -19.74 -2.45
N VAL A 29 -10.45 -19.04 -2.82
CA VAL A 29 -10.36 -17.81 -3.62
C VAL A 29 -10.82 -16.67 -2.73
N LEU A 30 -10.01 -15.61 -2.66
CA LEU A 30 -10.36 -14.39 -1.97
C LEU A 30 -10.75 -13.33 -2.99
N LYS A 31 -11.88 -12.69 -2.76
CA LYS A 31 -12.44 -11.66 -3.63
C LYS A 31 -12.67 -10.38 -2.85
N ASN A 32 -12.47 -9.24 -3.50
CA ASN A 32 -12.76 -7.94 -2.90
C ASN A 32 -14.27 -7.63 -2.95
N GLU A 33 -14.66 -6.46 -2.52
CA GLU A 33 -16.06 -6.02 -2.54
C GLU A 33 -16.67 -5.99 -3.94
N ALA A 34 -15.86 -5.75 -4.96
CA ALA A 34 -16.28 -5.79 -6.36
C ALA A 34 -16.32 -7.21 -6.93
N LEU A 35 -16.05 -8.23 -6.11
CA LEU A 35 -15.98 -9.64 -6.49
C LEU A 35 -14.85 -9.98 -7.46
N ASP A 36 -13.83 -9.14 -7.54
CA ASP A 36 -12.61 -9.45 -8.28
C ASP A 36 -11.74 -10.38 -7.45
N ILE A 37 -11.13 -11.35 -8.12
CA ILE A 37 -10.19 -12.27 -7.46
C ILE A 37 -8.91 -11.53 -7.11
N VAL A 38 -8.58 -11.46 -5.83
CA VAL A 38 -7.37 -10.77 -5.35
C VAL A 38 -6.30 -11.74 -4.88
N ALA A 39 -6.66 -12.97 -4.55
CA ALA A 39 -5.72 -14.01 -4.15
C ALA A 39 -6.37 -15.37 -4.21
N LYS A 40 -5.56 -16.39 -4.32
CA LYS A 40 -6.04 -17.78 -4.22
C LYS A 40 -4.96 -18.66 -3.59
N GLY A 41 -5.41 -19.72 -2.93
CA GLY A 41 -4.56 -20.76 -2.39
C GLY A 41 -5.04 -22.11 -2.86
N ILE A 42 -4.12 -22.98 -3.19
CA ILE A 42 -4.41 -24.31 -3.68
C ILE A 42 -3.65 -25.32 -2.83
N ALA A 43 -4.36 -26.30 -2.30
CA ALA A 43 -3.77 -27.44 -1.60
C ALA A 43 -4.09 -28.70 -2.38
N ARG A 44 -3.06 -29.45 -2.71
CA ARG A 44 -3.20 -30.73 -3.42
C ARG A 44 -2.70 -31.84 -2.49
N CYS A 45 -3.54 -32.84 -2.29
CA CYS A 45 -3.12 -34.03 -1.54
C CYS A 45 -2.25 -34.89 -2.45
N HIS A 46 -1.14 -35.38 -1.91
CA HIS A 46 -0.32 -36.36 -2.63
C HIS A 46 -1.10 -37.62 -2.86
N GLU A 47 -0.92 -38.29 -4.02
CA GLU A 47 -1.67 -39.49 -4.38
C GLU A 47 -1.57 -40.61 -3.36
N GLU A 48 -0.43 -40.73 -2.70
CA GLU A 48 -0.17 -41.76 -1.70
C GLU A 48 -0.75 -41.44 -0.33
N ASP A 49 -1.15 -40.17 -0.09
CA ASP A 49 -1.65 -39.75 1.20
C ASP A 49 -3.17 -39.91 1.30
N THR A 50 -3.66 -40.12 2.52
CA THR A 50 -5.08 -40.05 2.78
C THR A 50 -5.57 -38.64 2.69
N TYR A 51 -6.57 -38.40 1.86
CA TYR A 51 -7.13 -37.09 1.69
C TYR A 51 -7.85 -36.64 2.96
N ASN A 52 -7.47 -35.45 3.46
CA ASN A 52 -8.12 -34.78 4.58
C ASN A 52 -8.64 -33.43 4.11
N LYS A 53 -9.94 -33.35 3.88
CA LYS A 53 -10.60 -32.15 3.37
C LYS A 53 -10.39 -30.94 4.26
N GLU A 54 -10.55 -31.11 5.57
CA GLU A 54 -10.41 -30.03 6.53
C GLU A 54 -8.99 -29.47 6.53
N LEU A 55 -7.99 -30.33 6.57
CA LEU A 55 -6.59 -29.92 6.50
C LEU A 55 -6.30 -29.22 5.17
N GLY A 56 -6.81 -29.76 4.07
CA GLY A 56 -6.66 -29.18 2.74
C GLY A 56 -7.27 -27.78 2.65
N GLU A 57 -8.47 -27.59 3.19
CA GLU A 57 -9.11 -26.28 3.21
C GLU A 57 -8.31 -25.28 4.05
N ASN A 58 -7.84 -25.70 5.22
CA ASN A 58 -7.03 -24.81 6.08
C ASN A 58 -5.72 -24.42 5.40
N LEU A 59 -5.08 -25.35 4.73
CA LEU A 59 -3.84 -25.08 4.00
C LEU A 59 -4.09 -24.13 2.84
N ALA A 60 -5.13 -24.38 2.05
CA ALA A 60 -5.50 -23.51 0.92
C ALA A 60 -5.87 -22.11 1.40
N ASN A 61 -6.62 -22.02 2.49
CA ASN A 61 -6.99 -20.74 3.09
C ASN A 61 -5.76 -19.94 3.54
N THR A 62 -4.84 -20.59 4.24
CA THR A 62 -3.61 -19.96 4.70
C THR A 62 -2.76 -19.48 3.54
N LYS A 63 -2.64 -20.28 2.49
CA LYS A 63 -1.91 -19.89 1.27
C LYS A 63 -2.55 -18.70 0.57
N ALA A 64 -3.89 -18.65 0.51
CA ALA A 64 -4.62 -17.53 -0.10
C ALA A 64 -4.36 -16.22 0.64
N TRP A 65 -4.44 -16.25 1.97
CA TRP A 65 -4.17 -15.06 2.78
C TRP A 65 -2.72 -14.63 2.71
N LEU A 66 -1.79 -15.57 2.69
CA LEU A 66 -0.37 -15.25 2.51
C LEU A 66 -0.13 -14.57 1.16
N GLN A 67 -0.73 -15.08 0.09
CA GLN A 67 -0.62 -14.45 -1.23
C GLN A 67 -1.18 -13.03 -1.23
N TYR A 68 -2.34 -12.84 -0.60
CA TYR A 68 -2.97 -11.53 -0.51
C TYR A 68 -2.06 -10.52 0.18
N TYR A 69 -1.54 -10.87 1.37
CA TYR A 69 -0.70 -9.93 2.13
C TYR A 69 0.66 -9.70 1.49
N ASN A 70 1.22 -10.70 0.81
CA ASN A 70 2.46 -10.51 0.05
C ASN A 70 2.27 -9.52 -1.09
N LYS A 71 1.15 -9.60 -1.80
CA LYS A 71 0.81 -8.63 -2.86
C LYS A 71 0.58 -7.24 -2.29
N LEU A 72 -0.15 -7.16 -1.18
CA LEU A 72 -0.42 -5.89 -0.51
C LEU A 72 0.88 -5.22 -0.06
N SER A 73 1.78 -5.98 0.56
CA SER A 73 3.08 -5.48 0.98
C SER A 73 3.88 -4.93 -0.20
N LYS A 74 3.94 -5.70 -1.28
CA LYS A 74 4.68 -5.31 -2.49
C LYS A 74 4.13 -4.03 -3.14
N ASN A 75 2.80 -3.93 -3.21
CA ASN A 75 2.14 -2.75 -3.77
C ASN A 75 2.34 -1.54 -2.86
N THR A 76 2.30 -1.75 -1.55
CA THR A 76 2.51 -0.67 -0.57
C THR A 76 3.95 -0.16 -0.63
N ASP A 77 4.93 -1.04 -0.85
CA ASP A 77 6.32 -0.62 -1.05
C ASP A 77 6.46 0.35 -2.23
N LYS A 78 5.76 0.08 -3.34
CA LYS A 78 5.76 0.97 -4.50
C LYS A 78 5.12 2.32 -4.17
N GLU A 79 4.01 2.31 -3.46
CA GLU A 79 3.33 3.54 -3.04
C GLU A 79 4.20 4.36 -2.10
N LEU A 80 4.89 3.69 -1.16
CA LEU A 80 5.82 4.35 -0.25
C LEU A 80 6.98 5.01 -1.02
N ALA A 81 7.57 4.29 -1.97
CA ALA A 81 8.65 4.85 -2.78
C ALA A 81 8.21 6.12 -3.50
N TYR A 82 7.01 6.09 -4.09
CA TYR A 82 6.44 7.26 -4.77
C TYR A 82 6.19 8.42 -3.79
N ALA A 83 5.61 8.11 -2.63
CA ALA A 83 5.34 9.12 -1.61
C ALA A 83 6.65 9.77 -1.10
N TYR A 84 7.71 8.99 -0.92
CA TYR A 84 9.01 9.53 -0.52
C TYR A 84 9.60 10.44 -1.59
N GLU A 85 9.43 10.12 -2.87
CA GLU A 85 9.86 11.01 -3.97
C GLU A 85 9.14 12.36 -3.91
N ILE A 86 7.84 12.35 -3.64
CA ILE A 86 7.05 13.57 -3.50
C ILE A 86 7.55 14.40 -2.31
N VAL A 87 7.80 13.76 -1.17
CA VAL A 87 8.33 14.46 0.02
C VAL A 87 9.69 15.10 -0.29
N GLU A 88 10.57 14.37 -0.95
CA GLU A 88 11.89 14.88 -1.33
C GLU A 88 11.79 16.09 -2.25
N TYR A 89 10.89 16.03 -3.24
CA TYR A 89 10.64 17.16 -4.13
C TYR A 89 10.21 18.40 -3.35
N TRP A 90 9.26 18.27 -2.44
CA TRP A 90 8.77 19.39 -1.64
C TRP A 90 9.79 19.91 -0.65
N GLN A 91 10.64 19.05 -0.10
CA GLN A 91 11.74 19.49 0.75
C GLN A 91 12.72 20.40 -0.01
N LYS A 92 13.05 20.04 -1.24
CA LYS A 92 13.89 20.86 -2.12
C LYS A 92 13.21 22.19 -2.45
N GLU A 93 11.91 22.16 -2.73
CA GLU A 93 11.15 23.38 -3.01
C GLU A 93 11.09 24.31 -1.80
N ILE A 94 10.89 23.75 -0.61
CA ILE A 94 10.90 24.55 0.63
C ILE A 94 12.27 25.21 0.81
N SER A 95 13.35 24.48 0.62
CA SER A 95 14.71 25.02 0.75
C SER A 95 14.94 26.17 -0.24
N ARG A 96 14.48 26.00 -1.48
CA ARG A 96 14.57 27.03 -2.51
C ARG A 96 13.81 28.31 -2.10
N LEU A 97 12.56 28.14 -1.66
CA LEU A 97 11.71 29.24 -1.26
C LEU A 97 12.25 30.00 -0.04
N VAL A 98 12.78 29.25 0.93
CA VAL A 98 13.42 29.84 2.10
C VAL A 98 14.61 30.70 1.68
N SER A 99 15.45 30.23 0.76
CA SER A 99 16.57 30.98 0.24
C SER A 99 16.13 32.24 -0.47
N VAL A 100 15.08 32.17 -1.30
CA VAL A 100 14.51 33.35 -1.98
C VAL A 100 14.01 34.36 -0.96
N LYS A 101 13.30 33.89 0.07
CA LYS A 101 12.79 34.79 1.11
C LYS A 101 13.92 35.51 1.85
N HIS A 102 14.94 34.77 2.26
CA HIS A 102 16.09 35.36 2.97
C HIS A 102 16.79 36.44 2.11
N THR A 103 16.99 36.17 0.83
CA THR A 103 17.60 37.12 -0.09
C THR A 103 16.72 38.36 -0.26
N ALA A 104 15.42 38.16 -0.44
CA ALA A 104 14.46 39.24 -0.60
C ALA A 104 14.41 40.13 0.66
N ASP A 105 14.35 39.53 1.83
CA ASP A 105 14.32 40.21 3.12
C ASP A 105 15.60 41.07 3.32
N ALA A 106 16.76 40.50 2.99
CA ALA A 106 18.03 41.19 3.11
C ALA A 106 18.10 42.38 2.18
N LYS A 107 17.69 42.22 0.92
CA LYS A 107 17.68 43.33 -0.05
C LYS A 107 16.66 44.40 0.31
N ALA A 108 15.48 44.00 0.78
CA ALA A 108 14.47 44.93 1.23
C ALA A 108 14.98 45.80 2.38
N ARG A 109 15.73 45.21 3.31
CA ARG A 109 16.33 45.95 4.43
C ARG A 109 17.32 46.99 3.96
N VAL A 110 18.20 46.61 3.04
CA VAL A 110 19.20 47.57 2.47
C VAL A 110 18.51 48.71 1.75
N ILE A 111 17.52 48.42 0.91
CA ILE A 111 16.78 49.44 0.17
C ILE A 111 16.01 50.35 1.11
N LYS A 112 15.44 49.80 2.18
CA LYS A 112 14.74 50.62 3.19
C LYS A 112 15.71 51.59 3.88
N GLU A 113 16.91 51.16 4.20
CA GLU A 113 17.95 52.02 4.77
C GLU A 113 18.33 53.17 3.79
N GLU A 114 18.48 52.85 2.51
CA GLU A 114 18.72 53.83 1.49
C GLU A 114 17.59 54.85 1.41
N LEU A 115 16.34 54.38 1.44
CA LEU A 115 15.18 55.25 1.42
C LEU A 115 15.15 56.18 2.62
N ASP A 116 15.40 55.65 3.81
CA ASP A 116 15.42 56.42 5.04
C ASP A 116 16.52 57.52 4.97
N ASN A 117 17.69 57.18 4.44
CA ASN A 117 18.80 58.13 4.26
C ASN A 117 18.44 59.27 3.27
N ILE A 118 17.79 58.91 2.16
CA ILE A 118 17.32 59.90 1.17
C ILE A 118 16.31 60.83 1.82
N MET A 119 15.38 60.28 2.59
CA MET A 119 14.34 61.09 3.24
C MET A 119 14.90 62.04 4.32
N LYS A 120 15.99 61.68 4.94
CA LYS A 120 16.68 62.59 5.91
C LYS A 120 17.26 63.85 5.24
N ASP A 121 17.66 63.68 4.01
CA ASP A 121 18.28 64.79 3.26
C ASP A 121 17.26 65.75 2.63
N ILE A 122 15.99 65.39 2.74
CA ILE A 122 14.90 66.27 2.30
C ILE A 122 14.47 67.19 3.45
#